data_3d658142e13da9d2c2fd7a8ad1eb69ef
#
_entry.id   3d658142e13da9d2c2fd7a8ad1eb69ef
#
_cell.length_a   1.000
_cell.length_b   1.000
_cell.length_c   1.000
_cell.angle_alpha   90.00
_cell.angle_beta   90.00
_cell.angle_gamma   90.00
#
_symmetry.space_group_name_H-M   'P 1'
#
loop_
_entity.id
_entity.type
_entity.pdbx_description
1 polymer ?
#
loop_
_entity_poly.entity_id
_entity_poly.type
_entity_poly.pdbx_seq_one_letter_code
_entity_poly.pdbx_strand_id
1 'polypeptide(L)'
;MFENIKLKVISYIYNISKQPVKLNQLLHANLLFNEGMKLDGTKLGFRLKLGRAYIVFLLLAHLIIIPVALLTHNLFQILDCHASIVLAVFFTALLFGIFSFFKEWTRDCVTKQRIKQMWSLHFPHFPYDEYNKEVSDIYQVSINEEIKQSDLERFILDKLSS
;
A
#
# COMPACT_ATOMS: atom_id res chain seq x y z
N MET A 1 0.15 17.63 -8.89
CA MET A 1 -0.52 16.90 -10.00
C MET A 1 -0.41 15.37 -9.80
N PHE A 2 0.77 14.82 -9.62
CA PHE A 2 1.02 13.37 -9.43
C PHE A 2 0.26 12.74 -8.24
N GLU A 3 0.25 13.40 -7.07
CA GLU A 3 -0.45 12.90 -5.88
C GLU A 3 -1.96 12.76 -6.13
N ASN A 4 -2.59 13.69 -6.83
CA ASN A 4 -4.02 13.63 -7.15
C ASN A 4 -4.34 12.46 -8.11
N ILE A 5 -3.46 12.17 -9.06
CA ILE A 5 -3.61 11.01 -9.97
C ILE A 5 -3.47 9.71 -9.16
N LYS A 6 -2.45 9.62 -8.32
CA LYS A 6 -2.22 8.47 -7.43
C LYS A 6 -3.44 8.19 -6.54
N LEU A 7 -4.01 9.23 -5.92
CA LEU A 7 -5.21 9.10 -5.09
C LEU A 7 -6.42 8.60 -5.88
N LYS A 8 -6.63 9.10 -7.10
CA LYS A 8 -7.71 8.63 -7.99
C LYS A 8 -7.51 7.17 -8.39
N VAL A 9 -6.30 6.77 -8.75
CA VAL A 9 -5.97 5.38 -9.07
C VAL A 9 -6.25 4.48 -7.87
N ILE A 10 -5.76 4.83 -6.68
CA ILE A 10 -6.00 4.07 -5.44
C ILE A 10 -7.49 3.93 -5.17
N SER A 11 -8.26 5.01 -5.24
CA SER A 11 -9.71 4.97 -5.01
C SER A 11 -10.48 4.12 -6.04
N TYR A 12 -9.96 4.01 -7.25
CA TYR A 12 -10.53 3.17 -8.29
C TYR A 12 -10.24 1.68 -8.07
N ILE A 13 -9.00 1.34 -7.71
CA ILE A 13 -8.56 -0.06 -7.56
C ILE A 13 -8.88 -0.65 -6.18
N TYR A 14 -9.14 0.18 -5.15
CA TYR A 14 -9.53 -0.27 -3.83
C TYR A 14 -10.99 0.08 -3.50
N ASN A 15 -11.63 -0.79 -2.72
CA ASN A 15 -12.85 -0.45 -2.01
C ASN A 15 -12.45 -0.01 -0.61
N ILE A 16 -12.69 1.27 -0.29
CA ILE A 16 -12.31 1.86 0.99
C ILE A 16 -13.58 2.15 1.78
N SER A 17 -13.69 1.60 2.98
CA SER A 17 -14.81 1.83 3.89
C SER A 17 -14.81 3.28 4.39
N LYS A 18 -16.01 3.85 4.54
CA LYS A 18 -16.19 5.16 5.18
C LYS A 18 -16.21 5.07 6.72
N GLN A 19 -16.31 3.87 7.27
CA GLN A 19 -16.35 3.66 8.71
C GLN A 19 -14.99 3.98 9.35
N PRO A 20 -14.97 4.60 10.54
CA PRO A 20 -13.75 4.82 11.29
C PRO A 20 -13.13 3.49 11.72
N VAL A 21 -11.81 3.47 11.75
CA VAL A 21 -11.04 2.33 12.25
C VAL A 21 -10.92 2.47 13.77
N LYS A 22 -11.07 1.38 14.51
CA LYS A 22 -10.89 1.38 15.97
C LYS A 22 -9.45 1.71 16.32
N LEU A 23 -9.23 2.42 17.43
CA LEU A 23 -7.91 2.85 17.87
C LEU A 23 -6.90 1.71 17.93
N ASN A 24 -7.23 0.59 18.57
CA ASN A 24 -6.32 -0.55 18.67
C ASN A 24 -5.93 -1.14 17.29
N GLN A 25 -6.86 -1.15 16.33
CA GLN A 25 -6.57 -1.61 14.96
C GLN A 25 -5.67 -0.63 14.23
N LEU A 26 -5.87 0.68 14.44
CA LEU A 26 -5.04 1.74 13.89
C LEU A 26 -3.60 1.64 14.43
N LEU A 27 -3.45 1.52 15.75
CA LEU A 27 -2.15 1.42 16.41
C LEU A 27 -1.38 0.17 15.98
N HIS A 28 -2.06 -0.97 15.96
CA HIS A 28 -1.47 -2.22 15.48
C HIS A 28 -1.06 -2.13 14.02
N ALA A 29 -1.88 -1.50 13.18
CA ALA A 29 -1.56 -1.28 11.78
C ALA A 29 -0.38 -0.33 11.60
N ASN A 30 -0.28 0.74 12.40
CA ASN A 30 0.84 1.66 12.39
C ASN A 30 2.15 0.97 12.81
N LEU A 31 2.12 0.14 13.85
CA LEU A 31 3.26 -0.66 14.30
C LEU A 31 3.75 -1.57 13.18
N LEU A 32 2.88 -2.43 12.63
CA LEU A 32 3.24 -3.36 11.55
C LEU A 32 3.76 -2.64 10.31
N PHE A 33 3.18 -1.48 9.98
CA PHE A 33 3.61 -0.67 8.83
C PHE A 33 5.01 -0.10 9.03
N ASN A 34 5.34 0.37 10.24
CA ASN A 34 6.68 0.88 10.58
C ASN A 34 7.73 -0.23 10.59
N GLU A 35 7.35 -1.46 10.95
CA GLU A 35 8.20 -2.65 10.90
C GLU A 35 8.32 -3.27 9.50
N GLY A 36 7.63 -2.71 8.49
CA GLY A 36 7.63 -3.25 7.12
C GLY A 36 6.89 -4.59 6.98
N MET A 37 6.06 -4.94 7.96
CA MET A 37 5.31 -6.19 7.95
C MET A 37 4.06 -6.11 7.06
N LYS A 38 3.65 -7.27 6.52
CA LYS A 38 2.42 -7.37 5.72
C LYS A 38 1.18 -7.19 6.59
N LEU A 39 0.35 -6.26 6.18
CA LEU A 39 -0.85 -5.86 6.88
C LEU A 39 -2.11 -6.36 6.18
N ASP A 40 -3.08 -6.85 6.96
CA ASP A 40 -4.39 -7.17 6.43
C ASP A 40 -5.22 -5.89 6.25
N GLY A 41 -5.40 -5.47 4.99
CA GLY A 41 -6.17 -4.28 4.64
C GLY A 41 -7.62 -4.30 5.11
N THR A 42 -8.21 -5.46 5.36
CA THR A 42 -9.59 -5.56 5.84
C THR A 42 -9.75 -4.96 7.24
N LYS A 43 -8.72 -5.05 8.10
CA LYS A 43 -8.69 -4.44 9.42
C LYS A 43 -8.68 -2.91 9.37
N LEU A 44 -8.12 -2.33 8.30
CA LEU A 44 -8.14 -0.89 8.01
C LEU A 44 -9.33 -0.47 7.14
N GLY A 45 -10.21 -1.40 6.81
CA GLY A 45 -11.43 -1.15 6.04
C GLY A 45 -11.16 -0.92 4.55
N PHE A 46 -10.12 -1.53 3.95
CA PHE A 46 -9.94 -1.50 2.50
C PHE A 46 -9.72 -2.90 1.89
N ARG A 47 -10.17 -3.07 0.65
CA ARG A 47 -10.06 -4.32 -0.09
C ARG A 47 -9.71 -4.06 -1.55
N LEU A 48 -8.73 -4.80 -2.08
CA LEU A 48 -8.31 -4.73 -3.47
C LEU A 48 -9.38 -5.27 -4.40
N LYS A 49 -9.71 -4.53 -5.46
CA LYS A 49 -10.51 -4.98 -6.61
C LYS A 49 -9.55 -5.51 -7.69
N LEU A 50 -9.22 -6.80 -7.61
CA LEU A 50 -8.16 -7.41 -8.41
C LEU A 50 -8.31 -7.12 -9.92
N GLY A 51 -9.52 -7.26 -10.49
CA GLY A 51 -9.76 -6.99 -11.91
C GLY A 51 -9.45 -5.54 -12.31
N ARG A 52 -9.83 -4.57 -11.47
CA ARG A 52 -9.51 -3.15 -11.73
C ARG A 52 -8.03 -2.86 -11.59
N ALA A 53 -7.37 -3.45 -10.61
CA ALA A 53 -5.93 -3.33 -10.43
C ALA A 53 -5.18 -3.88 -11.64
N TYR A 54 -5.63 -5.02 -12.17
CA TYR A 54 -5.05 -5.62 -13.37
C TYR A 54 -5.23 -4.74 -14.61
N ILE A 55 -6.43 -4.18 -14.83
CA ILE A 55 -6.70 -3.26 -15.96
C ILE A 55 -5.78 -2.03 -15.87
N VAL A 56 -5.69 -1.39 -14.70
CA VAL A 56 -4.82 -0.22 -14.52
C VAL A 56 -3.36 -0.58 -14.75
N PHE A 57 -2.92 -1.72 -14.22
CA PHE A 57 -1.56 -2.22 -14.45
C PHE A 57 -1.27 -2.44 -15.93
N LEU A 58 -2.18 -3.11 -16.66
CA LEU A 58 -2.00 -3.34 -18.09
C LEU A 58 -1.93 -2.04 -18.88
N LEU A 59 -2.76 -1.05 -18.58
CA LEU A 59 -2.70 0.26 -19.23
C LEU A 59 -1.35 0.94 -19.00
N LEU A 60 -0.82 0.91 -17.77
CA LEU A 60 0.49 1.45 -17.44
C LEU A 60 1.63 0.66 -18.13
N ALA A 61 1.53 -0.66 -18.14
CA ALA A 61 2.51 -1.52 -18.82
C ALA A 61 2.54 -1.25 -20.34
N HIS A 62 1.38 -1.12 -20.98
CA HIS A 62 1.30 -0.84 -22.41
C HIS A 62 1.86 0.54 -22.77
N LEU A 63 1.72 1.52 -21.90
CA LEU A 63 2.31 2.86 -22.07
C LEU A 63 3.84 2.80 -22.21
N ILE A 64 4.48 1.78 -21.62
CA ILE A 64 5.93 1.56 -21.69
C ILE A 64 6.27 0.58 -22.81
N ILE A 65 5.54 -0.54 -22.92
CA ILE A 65 5.82 -1.64 -23.84
C ILE A 65 5.68 -1.19 -25.30
N ILE A 66 4.64 -0.42 -25.64
CA ILE A 66 4.39 0.00 -27.02
C ILE A 66 5.54 0.85 -27.58
N PRO A 67 6.02 1.91 -26.92
CA PRO A 67 7.19 2.65 -27.40
C PRO A 67 8.44 1.79 -27.52
N VAL A 68 8.70 0.93 -26.54
CA VAL A 68 9.86 0.03 -26.57
C VAL A 68 9.75 -0.95 -27.73
N ALA A 69 8.59 -1.54 -27.97
CA ALA A 69 8.37 -2.46 -29.09
C ALA A 69 8.56 -1.77 -30.45
N LEU A 70 8.10 -0.52 -30.60
CA LEU A 70 8.32 0.25 -31.81
C LEU A 70 9.80 0.54 -32.08
N LEU A 71 10.56 0.88 -31.04
CA LEU A 71 11.99 1.17 -31.13
C LEU A 71 12.82 -0.09 -31.43
N THR A 72 12.38 -1.26 -30.95
CA THR A 72 13.11 -2.52 -31.07
C THR A 72 12.59 -3.39 -32.22
N HIS A 73 11.60 -2.93 -32.97
CA HIS A 73 10.94 -3.70 -34.06
C HIS A 73 11.93 -4.33 -35.03
N ASN A 74 12.93 -3.57 -35.51
CA ASN A 74 13.93 -4.04 -36.44
C ASN A 74 14.85 -5.14 -35.88
N LEU A 75 15.09 -5.13 -34.55
CA LEU A 75 15.87 -6.15 -33.87
C LEU A 75 15.11 -7.48 -33.76
N PHE A 76 13.79 -7.42 -33.60
CA PHE A 76 12.94 -8.62 -33.52
C PHE A 76 12.74 -9.32 -34.87
N GLN A 77 12.93 -8.63 -35.99
CA GLN A 77 12.86 -9.24 -37.33
C GLN A 77 13.99 -10.25 -37.62
N ILE A 78 15.10 -10.17 -36.84
CA ILE A 78 16.26 -11.07 -36.98
C ILE A 78 16.05 -12.38 -36.22
N LEU A 79 15.10 -12.42 -35.30
CA LEU A 79 14.82 -13.58 -34.45
C LEU A 79 14.02 -14.63 -35.21
N ASP A 80 14.46 -15.89 -35.12
CA ASP A 80 13.68 -17.03 -35.61
C ASP A 80 12.42 -17.28 -34.77
N CYS A 81 11.50 -18.11 -35.24
CA CYS A 81 10.22 -18.34 -34.56
C CYS A 81 10.40 -18.97 -33.17
N HIS A 82 11.41 -19.82 -32.95
CA HIS A 82 11.65 -20.47 -31.68
C HIS A 82 12.13 -19.46 -30.61
N ALA A 83 13.08 -18.61 -30.99
CA ALA A 83 13.54 -17.54 -30.12
C ALA A 83 12.41 -16.56 -29.74
N SER A 84 11.53 -16.24 -30.68
CA SER A 84 10.37 -15.37 -30.45
C SER A 84 9.38 -15.97 -29.48
N ILE A 85 9.12 -17.29 -29.52
CA ILE A 85 8.23 -17.97 -28.56
C ILE A 85 8.84 -17.94 -27.14
N VAL A 86 10.13 -18.29 -26.99
CA VAL A 86 10.81 -18.26 -25.70
C VAL A 86 10.78 -16.86 -25.09
N LEU A 87 11.04 -15.84 -25.90
CA LEU A 87 11.01 -14.45 -25.49
C LEU A 87 9.60 -14.02 -25.03
N ALA A 88 8.55 -14.42 -25.75
CA ALA A 88 7.17 -14.13 -25.38
C ALA A 88 6.78 -14.75 -24.02
N VAL A 89 7.18 -16.01 -23.77
CA VAL A 89 6.97 -16.68 -22.48
C VAL A 89 7.71 -15.95 -21.36
N PHE A 90 8.96 -15.56 -21.58
CA PHE A 90 9.76 -14.81 -20.62
C PHE A 90 9.12 -13.45 -20.28
N PHE A 91 8.71 -12.68 -21.29
CA PHE A 91 8.02 -11.40 -21.05
C PHE A 91 6.69 -11.57 -20.31
N THR A 92 5.95 -12.61 -20.62
CA THR A 92 4.70 -12.91 -19.91
C THR A 92 4.96 -13.19 -18.42
N ALA A 93 5.96 -14.03 -18.11
CA ALA A 93 6.35 -14.31 -16.73
C ALA A 93 6.83 -13.03 -16.01
N LEU A 94 7.61 -12.20 -16.68
CA LEU A 94 8.06 -10.90 -16.14
C LEU A 94 6.89 -9.98 -15.81
N LEU A 95 5.88 -9.88 -16.68
CA LEU A 95 4.67 -9.07 -16.42
C LEU A 95 3.92 -9.53 -15.16
N PHE A 96 3.79 -10.84 -14.94
CA PHE A 96 3.18 -11.35 -13.70
C PHE A 96 4.00 -10.99 -12.46
N GLY A 97 5.32 -11.08 -12.54
CA GLY A 97 6.23 -10.64 -11.47
C GLY A 97 6.05 -9.15 -11.15
N ILE A 98 6.10 -8.28 -12.15
CA ILE A 98 5.93 -6.83 -12.01
C ILE A 98 4.53 -6.51 -11.46
N PHE A 99 3.48 -7.23 -11.87
CA PHE A 99 2.15 -7.06 -11.32
C PHE A 99 2.09 -7.35 -9.81
N SER A 100 2.86 -8.31 -9.34
CA SER A 100 2.95 -8.60 -7.90
C SER A 100 3.58 -7.44 -7.12
N PHE A 101 4.66 -6.85 -7.64
CA PHE A 101 5.24 -5.62 -7.07
C PHE A 101 4.27 -4.44 -7.11
N PHE A 102 3.56 -4.26 -8.23
CA PHE A 102 2.54 -3.22 -8.35
C PHE A 102 1.45 -3.34 -7.28
N LYS A 103 0.97 -4.57 -7.02
CA LYS A 103 -0.02 -4.81 -5.95
C LYS A 103 0.53 -4.46 -4.56
N GLU A 104 1.77 -4.83 -4.27
CA GLU A 104 2.39 -4.52 -2.98
C GLU A 104 2.59 -3.01 -2.82
N TRP A 105 3.15 -2.35 -3.82
CA TRP A 105 3.32 -0.90 -3.81
C TRP A 105 2.00 -0.14 -3.62
N THR A 106 0.95 -0.50 -4.35
CA THR A 106 -0.37 0.16 -4.21
C THR A 106 -1.01 -0.13 -2.86
N ARG A 107 -0.82 -1.34 -2.29
CA ARG A 107 -1.26 -1.69 -0.95
C ARG A 107 -0.58 -0.81 0.09
N ASP A 108 0.73 -0.63 0.03
CA ASP A 108 1.47 0.20 0.99
C ASP A 108 1.04 1.67 0.88
N CYS A 109 0.78 2.15 -0.33
CA CYS A 109 0.24 3.50 -0.56
C CYS A 109 -1.13 3.69 0.10
N VAL A 110 -2.09 2.77 -0.12
CA VAL A 110 -3.43 2.87 0.49
C VAL A 110 -3.37 2.68 2.01
N THR A 111 -2.50 1.80 2.51
CA THR A 111 -2.27 1.59 3.95
C THR A 111 -1.82 2.88 4.61
N LYS A 112 -0.74 3.49 4.12
CA LYS A 112 -0.23 4.76 4.65
C LYS A 112 -1.29 5.87 4.62
N GLN A 113 -2.01 5.98 3.50
CA GLN A 113 -3.08 6.97 3.35
C GLN A 113 -4.20 6.73 4.38
N ARG A 114 -4.60 5.47 4.57
CA ARG A 114 -5.69 5.12 5.47
C ARG A 114 -5.30 5.33 6.93
N ILE A 115 -4.07 4.96 7.32
CA ILE A 115 -3.54 5.25 8.65
C ILE A 115 -3.56 6.77 8.89
N LYS A 116 -3.01 7.59 8.00
CA LYS A 116 -3.01 9.06 8.14
C LYS A 116 -4.43 9.63 8.28
N GLN A 117 -5.38 9.15 7.46
CA GLN A 117 -6.76 9.62 7.50
C GLN A 117 -7.44 9.28 8.85
N MET A 118 -7.19 8.09 9.38
CA MET A 118 -7.77 7.66 10.66
C MET A 118 -7.02 8.25 11.85
N TRP A 119 -5.74 8.56 11.69
CA TRP A 119 -4.90 9.18 12.71
C TRP A 119 -5.45 10.51 13.20
N SER A 120 -5.85 11.38 12.28
CA SER A 120 -6.41 12.68 12.62
C SER A 120 -7.70 12.62 13.45
N LEU A 121 -8.40 11.49 13.46
CA LEU A 121 -9.60 11.28 14.27
C LEU A 121 -9.27 10.93 15.73
N HIS A 122 -8.16 10.21 15.96
CA HIS A 122 -7.74 9.75 17.28
C HIS A 122 -6.69 10.68 17.91
N PHE A 123 -5.83 11.27 17.09
CA PHE A 123 -4.70 12.11 17.52
C PHE A 123 -4.70 13.48 16.81
N PRO A 124 -5.71 14.35 17.03
CA PRO A 124 -5.84 15.61 16.30
C PRO A 124 -4.70 16.60 16.57
N HIS A 125 -4.04 16.50 17.73
CA HIS A 125 -2.97 17.41 18.16
C HIS A 125 -1.56 16.87 17.86
N PHE A 126 -1.44 15.63 17.39
CA PHE A 126 -0.18 14.96 17.14
C PHE A 126 -0.08 14.56 15.66
N PRO A 127 0.64 15.33 14.80
CA PRO A 127 0.77 15.05 13.38
C PRO A 127 1.39 13.66 13.12
N TYR A 128 0.79 12.90 12.20
CA TYR A 128 1.24 11.55 11.87
C TYR A 128 2.72 11.48 11.50
N ASP A 129 3.19 12.40 10.66
CA ASP A 129 4.56 12.34 10.11
C ASP A 129 5.62 12.54 11.20
N GLU A 130 5.29 13.18 12.31
CA GLU A 130 6.18 13.43 13.45
C GLU A 130 6.09 12.32 14.50
N TYR A 131 4.88 11.90 14.85
CA TYR A 131 4.61 11.06 16.02
C TYR A 131 4.37 9.58 15.72
N ASN A 132 4.30 9.16 14.43
CA ASN A 132 3.92 7.77 14.11
C ASN A 132 4.87 6.71 14.68
N LYS A 133 6.17 6.99 14.75
CA LYS A 133 7.18 6.06 15.31
C LYS A 133 7.09 6.02 16.83
N GLU A 134 7.08 7.18 17.47
CA GLU A 134 6.98 7.30 18.92
C GLU A 134 5.71 6.61 19.46
N VAL A 135 4.57 6.84 18.80
CA VAL A 135 3.33 6.13 19.14
C VAL A 135 3.43 4.62 18.92
N SER A 136 4.17 4.16 17.91
CA SER A 136 4.43 2.73 17.73
C SER A 136 5.22 2.15 18.91
N ASP A 137 6.25 2.85 19.36
CA ASP A 137 7.08 2.42 20.50
C ASP A 137 6.26 2.39 21.78
N ILE A 138 5.48 3.45 22.06
CA ILE A 138 4.57 3.49 23.22
C ILE A 138 3.52 2.37 23.14
N TYR A 139 2.98 2.10 21.96
CA TYR A 139 2.03 1.01 21.76
C TYR A 139 2.66 -0.36 22.02
N GLN A 140 3.91 -0.56 21.61
CA GLN A 140 4.65 -1.79 21.93
C GLN A 140 4.85 -1.96 23.45
N VAL A 141 5.16 -0.87 24.15
CA VAL A 141 5.23 -0.88 25.64
C VAL A 141 3.87 -1.24 26.24
N SER A 142 2.77 -0.66 25.73
CA SER A 142 1.43 -0.95 26.22
C SER A 142 1.02 -2.43 26.07
N ILE A 143 1.50 -3.10 25.00
CA ILE A 143 1.30 -4.53 24.81
C ILE A 143 2.08 -5.33 25.87
N ASN A 144 3.33 -4.96 26.14
CA ASN A 144 4.18 -5.64 27.09
C ASN A 144 3.67 -5.47 28.55
N GLU A 145 3.07 -4.31 28.85
CA GLU A 145 2.46 -3.99 30.17
C GLU A 145 1.00 -4.48 30.28
N GLU A 146 0.48 -5.18 29.27
CA GLU A 146 -0.90 -5.71 29.21
C GLU A 146 -1.98 -4.63 29.51
N ILE A 147 -1.77 -3.40 29.00
CA ILE A 147 -2.70 -2.28 29.20
C ILE A 147 -4.06 -2.61 28.57
N LYS A 148 -5.13 -2.43 29.36
CA LYS A 148 -6.50 -2.66 28.87
C LYS A 148 -6.84 -1.72 27.71
N GLN A 149 -7.62 -2.24 26.77
CA GLN A 149 -8.03 -1.48 25.59
C GLN A 149 -8.81 -0.20 25.94
N SER A 150 -9.53 -0.17 27.06
CA SER A 150 -10.24 1.03 27.57
C SER A 150 -9.28 2.15 27.97
N ASP A 151 -8.08 1.82 28.42
CA ASP A 151 -7.13 2.76 29.00
C ASP A 151 -6.01 3.12 28.04
N LEU A 152 -5.99 2.45 26.85
CA LEU A 152 -4.94 2.55 25.86
C LEU A 152 -4.78 3.98 25.30
N GLU A 153 -5.88 4.65 24.99
CA GLU A 153 -5.86 6.02 24.46
C GLU A 153 -5.24 6.99 25.49
N ARG A 154 -5.69 6.90 26.73
CA ARG A 154 -5.17 7.71 27.82
C ARG A 154 -3.68 7.44 28.06
N PHE A 155 -3.29 6.17 28.11
CA PHE A 155 -1.89 5.77 28.30
C PHE A 155 -0.97 6.38 27.24
N ILE A 156 -1.38 6.33 25.95
CA ILE A 156 -0.58 6.89 24.85
C ILE A 156 -0.51 8.42 24.97
N LEU A 157 -1.63 9.09 25.23
CA LEU A 157 -1.66 10.55 25.33
C LEU A 157 -0.84 11.06 26.54
N ASP A 158 -0.89 10.38 27.68
CA ASP A 158 -0.09 10.71 28.87
C ASP A 158 1.42 10.58 28.56
N LYS A 159 1.82 9.54 27.84
CA LYS A 159 3.22 9.33 27.43
C LYS A 159 3.72 10.34 26.38
N LEU A 160 2.86 10.76 25.45
CA LEU A 160 3.19 11.78 24.44
C LEU A 160 3.27 13.20 25.03
N SER A 161 2.67 13.42 26.19
CA SER A 161 2.63 14.73 26.86
C SER A 161 3.72 14.89 27.92
N SER A 162 4.47 13.85 28.22
CA SER A 162 5.54 13.83 29.24
C SER A 162 6.90 14.13 28.63
#